data_ecbf8f375b03c5453a04a56cf83b6b89
#
_entry.id   ecbf8f375b03c5453a04a56cf83b6b89
#
_cell.length_a   1.000
_cell.length_b   1.000
_cell.length_c   1.000
_cell.angle_alpha   90.00
_cell.angle_beta   90.00
_cell.angle_gamma   90.00
#
_symmetry.space_group_name_H-M   'P 1'
#
loop_
_entity.id
_entity.type
_entity.pdbx_description
1 polymer ?
#
loop_
_entity_poly.entity_id
_entity_poly.type
_entity_poly.pdbx_seq_one_letter_code
_entity_poly.pdbx_strand_id
1 'polypeptide(L)'
;MNKHNYLLSLVFFSMMVAVGVVISPILRVEGMCPMAHLINITMAVFMGPWYSFLCALAIGLIRMAVMGIPPLALTGAIFGATLSGILYRVSKGKIWAAVLGEIIGTGLIGSVLSYPVMTYLWGRTGLTWMFYVPSFLMGTIIGGSIAYVLLKSMSRSGVLENIQRKLGVQKFVETNE
;
A
#
# COMPACT_ATOMS: atom_id res chain seq x y z
N MET A 1 4.03 -22.05 -11.43
CA MET A 1 5.11 -21.17 -10.93
C MET A 1 6.30 -22.02 -10.57
N ASN A 2 7.47 -21.78 -11.16
CA ASN A 2 8.67 -22.57 -10.89
C ASN A 2 9.07 -22.38 -9.42
N LYS A 3 9.63 -23.41 -8.73
CA LYS A 3 10.08 -23.34 -7.34
C LYS A 3 11.03 -22.14 -7.08
N HIS A 4 11.86 -21.80 -8.06
CA HIS A 4 12.76 -20.65 -8.01
C HIS A 4 12.00 -19.31 -7.94
N ASN A 5 10.99 -19.12 -8.76
CA ASN A 5 10.17 -17.89 -8.75
C ASN A 5 9.36 -17.75 -7.45
N TYR A 6 8.90 -18.86 -6.89
CA TYR A 6 8.21 -18.87 -5.61
C TYR A 6 9.10 -18.38 -4.47
N LEU A 7 10.31 -18.93 -4.38
CA LEU A 7 11.28 -18.52 -3.35
C LEU A 7 11.66 -17.04 -3.48
N LEU A 8 11.88 -16.58 -4.72
CA LEU A 8 12.19 -15.18 -4.99
C LEU A 8 11.06 -14.25 -4.59
N SER A 9 9.81 -14.64 -4.87
CA SER A 9 8.62 -13.89 -4.47
C SER A 9 8.46 -13.83 -2.95
N LEU A 10 8.77 -14.91 -2.24
CA LEU A 10 8.72 -14.95 -0.77
C LEU A 10 9.79 -14.04 -0.16
N VAL A 11 11.01 -14.08 -0.67
CA VAL A 11 12.12 -13.21 -0.22
C VAL A 11 11.77 -11.75 -0.48
N PHE A 12 11.28 -11.43 -1.67
CA PHE A 12 10.87 -10.06 -2.00
C PHE A 12 9.74 -9.57 -1.09
N PHE A 13 8.72 -10.40 -0.87
CA PHE A 13 7.62 -10.10 0.05
C PHE A 13 8.13 -9.80 1.46
N SER A 14 8.97 -10.68 2.03
CA SER A 14 9.53 -10.51 3.38
C SER A 14 10.39 -9.25 3.49
N MET A 15 11.16 -8.95 2.46
CA MET A 15 11.97 -7.73 2.39
C MET A 15 11.09 -6.48 2.36
N MET A 16 10.00 -6.49 1.57
CA MET A 16 9.06 -5.38 1.51
C MET A 16 8.32 -5.17 2.83
N VAL A 17 7.97 -6.26 3.54
CA VAL A 17 7.39 -6.15 4.89
C VAL A 17 8.38 -5.51 5.86
N ALA A 18 9.65 -5.97 5.87
CA ALA A 18 10.68 -5.42 6.75
C ALA A 18 10.95 -3.94 6.47
N VAL A 19 11.12 -3.57 5.20
CA VAL A 19 11.28 -2.16 4.77
C VAL A 19 10.05 -1.36 5.18
N GLY A 20 8.84 -1.89 4.96
CA GLY A 20 7.59 -1.22 5.29
C GLY A 20 7.44 -0.93 6.78
N VAL A 21 7.84 -1.87 7.64
CA VAL A 21 7.84 -1.67 9.11
C VAL A 21 8.79 -0.54 9.50
N VAL A 22 10.00 -0.52 8.91
CA VAL A 22 11.06 0.45 9.27
C VAL A 22 10.75 1.85 8.74
N ILE A 23 10.27 1.99 7.49
CA ILE A 23 10.09 3.32 6.89
C ILE A 23 8.72 3.94 7.18
N SER A 24 7.70 3.14 7.50
CA SER A 24 6.36 3.68 7.77
C SER A 24 6.30 4.74 8.88
N PRO A 25 7.09 4.68 9.96
CA PRO A 25 7.14 5.74 10.97
C PRO A 25 7.70 7.08 10.46
N ILE A 26 8.44 7.06 9.34
CA ILE A 26 9.04 8.28 8.78
C ILE A 26 7.92 9.19 8.26
N LEU A 27 7.95 10.46 8.66
CA LEU A 27 6.93 11.48 8.37
C LEU A 27 5.53 11.12 8.92
N ARG A 28 5.47 10.29 9.98
CA ARG A 28 4.20 9.92 10.58
C ARG A 28 3.65 11.03 11.47
N VAL A 29 2.42 11.42 11.19
CA VAL A 29 1.54 12.18 12.09
C VAL A 29 0.28 11.30 12.30
N GLU A 30 -0.49 11.55 13.36
CA GLU A 30 -1.69 10.77 13.60
C GLU A 30 -2.65 10.80 12.38
N GLY A 31 -3.04 9.62 11.91
CA GLY A 31 -3.85 9.48 10.70
C GLY A 31 -3.12 9.73 9.37
N MET A 32 -1.85 10.15 9.39
CA MET A 32 -1.07 10.39 8.18
C MET A 32 0.24 9.59 8.23
N CYS A 33 0.45 8.71 7.24
CA CYS A 33 1.61 7.83 7.16
C CYS A 33 2.09 7.65 5.70
N PRO A 34 2.64 8.70 5.07
CA PRO A 34 2.94 8.71 3.64
C PRO A 34 3.80 7.54 3.17
N MET A 35 4.79 7.14 3.96
CA MET A 35 5.69 6.05 3.60
C MET A 35 4.98 4.68 3.58
N ALA A 36 3.93 4.48 4.38
CA ALA A 36 3.13 3.26 4.31
C ALA A 36 2.39 3.16 2.97
N HIS A 37 1.84 4.28 2.48
CA HIS A 37 1.14 4.34 1.18
C HIS A 37 2.10 4.10 0.01
N LEU A 38 3.33 4.61 0.10
CA LEU A 38 4.40 4.29 -0.86
C LEU A 38 4.61 2.77 -0.96
N ILE A 39 4.72 2.06 0.16
CA ILE A 39 4.91 0.60 0.18
C ILE A 39 3.68 -0.13 -0.37
N ASN A 40 2.48 0.27 0.01
CA ASN A 40 1.23 -0.33 -0.48
C ASN A 40 1.17 -0.29 -2.01
N ILE A 41 1.38 0.88 -2.61
CA ILE A 41 1.34 1.07 -4.07
C ILE A 41 2.49 0.29 -4.73
N THR A 42 3.69 0.37 -4.18
CA THR A 42 4.85 -0.36 -4.71
C THR A 42 4.60 -1.85 -4.73
N MET A 43 4.10 -2.41 -3.63
CA MET A 43 3.78 -3.83 -3.52
C MET A 43 2.64 -4.24 -4.47
N ALA A 44 1.62 -3.39 -4.61
CA ALA A 44 0.51 -3.59 -5.52
C ALA A 44 0.96 -3.68 -6.98
N VAL A 45 1.89 -2.82 -7.39
CA VAL A 45 2.47 -2.81 -8.75
C VAL A 45 3.39 -4.00 -8.97
N PHE A 46 4.23 -4.36 -8.01
CA PHE A 46 5.17 -5.49 -8.19
C PHE A 46 4.52 -6.86 -8.10
N MET A 47 3.61 -7.07 -7.16
CA MET A 47 3.09 -8.42 -6.87
C MET A 47 1.57 -8.54 -6.99
N GLY A 48 0.86 -7.43 -7.20
CA GLY A 48 -0.59 -7.41 -7.37
C GLY A 48 -1.38 -7.37 -6.06
N PRO A 49 -2.73 -7.42 -6.13
CA PRO A 49 -3.61 -7.08 -5.01
C PRO A 49 -3.48 -8.03 -3.81
N TRP A 50 -3.31 -9.33 -4.06
CA TRP A 50 -3.27 -10.33 -2.99
C TRP A 50 -2.03 -10.18 -2.10
N TYR A 51 -0.87 -10.04 -2.73
CA TYR A 51 0.37 -9.82 -1.99
C TYR A 51 0.43 -8.43 -1.35
N SER A 52 -0.14 -7.42 -1.98
CA SER A 52 -0.24 -6.08 -1.39
C SER A 52 -1.11 -6.07 -0.14
N PHE A 53 -2.28 -6.74 -0.19
CA PHE A 53 -3.12 -6.96 0.99
C PHE A 53 -2.37 -7.65 2.13
N LEU A 54 -1.71 -8.79 1.85
CA LEU A 54 -0.97 -9.54 2.85
C LEU A 54 0.21 -8.74 3.42
N CYS A 55 0.90 -7.97 2.58
CA CYS A 55 2.00 -7.11 3.01
C CYS A 55 1.51 -6.00 3.95
N ALA A 56 0.44 -5.29 3.58
CA ALA A 56 -0.17 -4.26 4.41
C ALA A 56 -0.67 -4.82 5.75
N LEU A 57 -1.28 -6.00 5.73
CA LEU A 57 -1.71 -6.71 6.93
C LEU A 57 -0.53 -7.06 7.84
N ALA A 58 0.53 -7.66 7.30
CA ALA A 58 1.73 -8.04 8.04
C ALA A 58 2.42 -6.81 8.66
N ILE A 59 2.63 -5.75 7.87
CA ILE A 59 3.21 -4.49 8.36
C ILE A 59 2.35 -3.89 9.48
N GLY A 60 1.03 -3.85 9.30
CA GLY A 60 0.09 -3.31 10.29
C GLY A 60 0.15 -4.09 11.60
N LEU A 61 0.09 -5.43 11.55
CA LEU A 61 0.15 -6.29 12.72
C LEU A 61 1.49 -6.17 13.47
N ILE A 62 2.61 -6.19 12.75
CA ILE A 62 3.94 -6.04 13.37
C ILE A 62 4.05 -4.67 14.04
N ARG A 63 3.61 -3.60 13.39
CA ARG A 63 3.65 -2.25 13.96
C ARG A 63 2.74 -2.11 15.19
N MET A 64 1.57 -2.74 15.18
CA MET A 64 0.70 -2.78 16.36
C MET A 64 1.36 -3.53 17.51
N ALA A 65 1.94 -4.71 17.27
CA ALA A 65 2.53 -5.56 18.30
C ALA A 65 3.83 -4.99 18.86
N VAL A 66 4.72 -4.44 18.00
CA VAL A 66 6.07 -4.00 18.39
C VAL A 66 6.12 -2.52 18.77
N MET A 67 5.33 -1.68 18.09
CA MET A 67 5.37 -0.22 18.26
C MET A 67 4.16 0.34 19.01
N GLY A 68 3.20 -0.50 19.45
CA GLY A 68 2.00 -0.07 20.15
C GLY A 68 1.10 0.86 19.33
N ILE A 69 1.13 0.74 18.01
CA ILE A 69 0.33 1.60 17.12
C ILE A 69 -1.13 1.17 17.15
N PRO A 70 -2.09 2.12 17.20
CA PRO A 70 -3.52 1.79 17.19
C PRO A 70 -3.95 0.99 15.96
N PRO A 71 -5.09 0.27 16.01
CA PRO A 71 -5.68 -0.47 14.88
C PRO A 71 -5.95 0.36 13.62
N LEU A 72 -5.90 1.68 13.74
CA LEU A 72 -5.90 2.65 12.65
C LEU A 72 -4.88 2.29 11.53
N ALA A 73 -3.76 1.67 11.90
CA ALA A 73 -2.73 1.24 10.95
C ALA A 73 -3.22 0.13 10.01
N LEU A 74 -4.12 -0.74 10.48
CA LEU A 74 -4.71 -1.80 9.67
C LEU A 74 -5.84 -1.28 8.79
N THR A 75 -6.82 -0.61 9.40
CA THR A 75 -7.99 -0.12 8.67
C THR A 75 -7.62 0.85 7.56
N GLY A 76 -6.57 1.65 7.77
CA GLY A 76 -6.06 2.55 6.75
C GLY A 76 -5.33 1.83 5.60
N ALA A 77 -4.56 0.77 5.88
CA ALA A 77 -3.65 0.22 4.89
C ALA A 77 -4.26 -0.85 3.98
N ILE A 78 -5.08 -1.76 4.53
CA ILE A 78 -5.51 -2.98 3.81
C ILE A 78 -6.43 -2.69 2.62
N PHE A 79 -7.36 -1.73 2.75
CA PHE A 79 -8.29 -1.37 1.67
C PHE A 79 -7.56 -0.68 0.52
N GLY A 80 -6.64 0.24 0.84
CA GLY A 80 -5.84 0.94 -0.15
C GLY A 80 -4.91 0.00 -0.90
N ALA A 81 -4.14 -0.80 -0.18
CA ALA A 81 -3.24 -1.77 -0.78
C ALA A 81 -3.94 -2.74 -1.74
N THR A 82 -5.12 -3.23 -1.34
CA THR A 82 -5.91 -4.15 -2.16
C THR A 82 -6.46 -3.45 -3.41
N LEU A 83 -7.10 -2.29 -3.22
CA LEU A 83 -7.72 -1.55 -4.31
C LEU A 83 -6.68 -1.01 -5.30
N SER A 84 -5.53 -0.59 -4.79
CA SER A 84 -4.36 -0.21 -5.59
C SER A 84 -3.96 -1.33 -6.57
N GLY A 85 -3.85 -2.56 -6.08
CA GLY A 85 -3.51 -3.72 -6.91
C GLY A 85 -4.62 -4.11 -7.88
N ILE A 86 -5.88 -4.01 -7.49
CA ILE A 86 -7.03 -4.28 -8.37
C ILE A 86 -7.05 -3.28 -9.52
N LEU A 87 -7.01 -1.97 -9.22
CA LEU A 87 -7.07 -0.94 -10.25
C LEU A 87 -5.84 -0.96 -11.16
N TYR A 88 -4.66 -1.30 -10.64
CA TYR A 88 -3.47 -1.53 -11.47
C TYR A 88 -3.70 -2.63 -12.51
N ARG A 89 -4.28 -3.76 -12.10
CA ARG A 89 -4.58 -4.88 -13.03
C ARG A 89 -5.67 -4.53 -14.03
N VAL A 90 -6.77 -3.94 -13.57
CA VAL A 90 -7.91 -3.56 -14.44
C VAL A 90 -7.49 -2.53 -15.48
N SER A 91 -6.63 -1.60 -15.10
CA SER A 91 -6.09 -0.57 -16.00
C SER A 91 -4.97 -1.05 -16.92
N LYS A 92 -4.67 -2.37 -16.95
CA LYS A 92 -3.60 -2.96 -17.75
C LYS A 92 -2.20 -2.38 -17.42
N GLY A 93 -1.92 -2.16 -16.13
CA GLY A 93 -0.60 -1.75 -15.67
C GLY A 93 -0.36 -0.24 -15.55
N LYS A 94 -1.39 0.58 -15.60
CA LYS A 94 -1.24 2.03 -15.43
C LYS A 94 -0.93 2.39 -13.98
N ILE A 95 0.24 2.95 -13.72
CA ILE A 95 0.72 3.29 -12.36
C ILE A 95 -0.21 4.32 -11.68
N TRP A 96 -0.73 5.30 -12.41
CA TRP A 96 -1.68 6.28 -11.87
C TRP A 96 -2.96 5.63 -11.31
N ALA A 97 -3.41 4.52 -11.90
CA ALA A 97 -4.58 3.80 -11.42
C ALA A 97 -4.31 3.10 -10.09
N ALA A 98 -3.08 2.61 -9.87
CA ALA A 98 -2.67 2.11 -8.56
C ALA A 98 -2.70 3.21 -7.49
N VAL A 99 -2.21 4.41 -7.83
CA VAL A 99 -2.26 5.56 -6.93
C VAL A 99 -3.70 5.96 -6.60
N LEU A 100 -4.60 6.00 -7.59
CA LEU A 100 -6.03 6.25 -7.35
C LEU A 100 -6.65 5.18 -6.45
N GLY A 101 -6.28 3.92 -6.64
CA GLY A 101 -6.74 2.83 -5.77
C GLY A 101 -6.35 3.04 -4.31
N GLU A 102 -5.14 3.51 -4.05
CA GLU A 102 -4.69 3.84 -2.69
C GLU A 102 -5.46 5.05 -2.12
N ILE A 103 -5.64 6.10 -2.91
CA ILE A 103 -6.40 7.30 -2.47
C ILE A 103 -7.84 6.94 -2.12
N ILE A 104 -8.52 6.18 -2.95
CA ILE A 104 -9.91 5.76 -2.70
C ILE A 104 -9.96 4.76 -1.55
N GLY A 105 -9.12 3.73 -1.59
CA GLY A 105 -9.14 2.63 -0.61
C GLY A 105 -8.74 3.07 0.78
N THR A 106 -7.63 3.77 0.93
CA THR A 106 -7.16 4.27 2.23
C THR A 106 -7.80 5.63 2.55
N GLY A 107 -7.72 6.58 1.62
CA GLY A 107 -8.13 7.96 1.87
C GLY A 107 -9.62 8.12 2.16
N LEU A 108 -10.48 7.34 1.53
CA LEU A 108 -11.93 7.39 1.74
C LEU A 108 -12.43 6.17 2.54
N ILE A 109 -12.32 4.96 2.00
CA ILE A 109 -12.92 3.77 2.63
C ILE A 109 -12.25 3.47 3.97
N GLY A 110 -10.94 3.36 4.01
CA GLY A 110 -10.18 3.04 5.22
C GLY A 110 -10.32 4.12 6.31
N SER A 111 -10.35 5.39 5.92
CA SER A 111 -10.50 6.50 6.87
C SER A 111 -11.87 6.50 7.55
N VAL A 112 -12.95 6.28 6.78
CA VAL A 112 -14.32 6.17 7.32
C VAL A 112 -14.45 4.94 8.21
N LEU A 113 -13.95 3.79 7.79
CA LEU A 113 -13.98 2.55 8.58
C LEU A 113 -13.07 2.61 9.82
N SER A 114 -12.12 3.53 9.87
CA SER A 114 -11.31 3.76 11.06
C SER A 114 -12.10 4.37 12.22
N TYR A 115 -13.16 5.12 11.95
CA TYR A 115 -14.02 5.71 12.99
C TYR A 115 -14.61 4.64 13.93
N PRO A 116 -15.39 3.64 13.46
CA PRO A 116 -15.96 2.65 14.37
C PRO A 116 -14.88 1.81 15.06
N VAL A 117 -13.78 1.48 14.39
CA VAL A 117 -12.69 0.71 15.00
C VAL A 117 -12.03 1.49 16.14
N MET A 118 -11.74 2.76 15.94
CA MET A 118 -11.11 3.60 16.96
C MET A 118 -12.07 3.94 18.11
N THR A 119 -13.35 4.11 17.82
CA THR A 119 -14.36 4.44 18.84
C THR A 119 -14.75 3.22 19.67
N TYR A 120 -15.12 2.11 19.03
CA TYR A 120 -15.70 0.97 19.73
C TYR A 120 -14.66 -0.07 20.17
N LEU A 121 -13.57 -0.28 19.43
CA LEU A 121 -12.54 -1.25 19.78
C LEU A 121 -11.38 -0.62 20.55
N TRP A 122 -11.02 0.64 20.24
CA TRP A 122 -9.91 1.30 20.91
C TRP A 122 -10.35 2.26 22.04
N GLY A 123 -11.67 2.51 22.18
CA GLY A 123 -12.24 3.34 23.27
C GLY A 123 -12.00 4.83 23.10
N ARG A 124 -11.74 5.33 21.88
CA ARG A 124 -11.48 6.74 21.63
C ARG A 124 -12.79 7.52 21.54
N THR A 125 -12.92 8.59 22.32
CA THR A 125 -14.10 9.46 22.34
C THR A 125 -13.90 10.73 21.52
N GLY A 126 -15.00 11.40 21.14
CA GLY A 126 -14.96 12.69 20.44
C GLY A 126 -14.64 12.61 18.95
N LEU A 127 -14.64 11.40 18.37
CA LEU A 127 -14.43 11.21 16.93
C LEU A 127 -15.75 11.35 16.15
N THR A 128 -15.63 11.76 14.89
CA THR A 128 -16.70 11.76 13.90
C THR A 128 -16.34 10.86 12.72
N TRP A 129 -17.30 10.48 11.90
CA TRP A 129 -17.08 9.65 10.71
C TRP A 129 -16.07 10.22 9.72
N MET A 130 -15.93 11.54 9.68
CA MET A 130 -15.00 12.24 8.77
C MET A 130 -13.69 12.64 9.43
N PHE A 131 -13.49 12.30 10.71
CA PHE A 131 -12.33 12.76 11.49
C PHE A 131 -10.98 12.41 10.83
N TYR A 132 -10.86 11.18 10.34
CA TYR A 132 -9.61 10.70 9.74
C TYR A 132 -9.48 10.99 8.24
N VAL A 133 -10.54 11.42 7.56
CA VAL A 133 -10.55 11.61 6.10
C VAL A 133 -9.49 12.63 5.64
N PRO A 134 -9.38 13.83 6.21
CA PRO A 134 -8.39 14.81 5.76
C PRO A 134 -6.95 14.32 5.90
N SER A 135 -6.59 13.73 7.04
CA SER A 135 -5.23 13.25 7.30
C SER A 135 -4.88 12.04 6.44
N PHE A 136 -5.81 11.11 6.22
CA PHE A 136 -5.60 9.97 5.34
C PHE A 136 -5.46 10.39 3.88
N LEU A 137 -6.29 11.31 3.40
CA LEU A 137 -6.17 11.85 2.05
C LEU A 137 -4.81 12.53 1.84
N MET A 138 -4.38 13.37 2.76
CA MET A 138 -3.06 14.01 2.69
C MET A 138 -1.93 12.97 2.65
N GLY A 139 -1.99 11.97 3.52
CA GLY A 139 -1.01 10.87 3.55
C GLY A 139 -0.95 10.09 2.24
N THR A 140 -2.11 9.73 1.67
CA THR A 140 -2.19 8.98 0.40
C THR A 140 -1.76 9.82 -0.80
N ILE A 141 -2.05 11.12 -0.83
CA ILE A 141 -1.60 12.02 -1.89
C ILE A 141 -0.08 12.17 -1.85
N ILE A 142 0.50 12.43 -0.70
CA ILE A 142 1.95 12.57 -0.54
C ILE A 142 2.66 11.25 -0.89
N GLY A 143 2.28 10.15 -0.23
CA GLY A 143 2.87 8.84 -0.47
C GLY A 143 2.64 8.32 -1.87
N GLY A 144 1.45 8.56 -2.42
CA GLY A 144 1.09 8.23 -3.80
C GLY A 144 1.89 9.00 -4.84
N SER A 145 2.15 10.28 -4.61
CA SER A 145 3.00 11.09 -5.49
C SER A 145 4.44 10.58 -5.52
N ILE A 146 5.00 10.26 -4.34
CA ILE A 146 6.34 9.67 -4.25
C ILE A 146 6.38 8.32 -4.95
N ALA A 147 5.38 7.46 -4.73
CA ALA A 147 5.27 6.16 -5.38
C ALA A 147 5.17 6.29 -6.90
N TYR A 148 4.36 7.23 -7.39
CA TYR A 148 4.20 7.48 -8.81
C TYR A 148 5.52 7.86 -9.49
N VAL A 149 6.24 8.82 -8.92
CA VAL A 149 7.54 9.28 -9.46
C VAL A 149 8.56 8.13 -9.46
N LEU A 150 8.67 7.40 -8.35
CA LEU A 150 9.57 6.26 -8.21
C LEU A 150 9.27 5.17 -9.24
N LEU A 151 8.02 4.70 -9.29
CA LEU A 151 7.62 3.60 -10.18
C LEU A 151 7.66 4.00 -11.64
N LYS A 152 7.32 5.25 -11.98
CA LYS A 152 7.43 5.77 -13.34
C LYS A 152 8.89 5.84 -13.80
N SER A 153 9.81 6.24 -12.91
CA SER A 153 11.25 6.21 -13.18
C SER A 153 11.76 4.78 -13.42
N MET A 154 11.33 3.82 -12.58
CA MET A 154 11.67 2.40 -12.72
C MET A 154 11.10 1.78 -14.01
N SER A 155 9.89 2.19 -14.41
CA SER A 155 9.28 1.74 -15.68
C SER A 155 10.05 2.28 -16.88
N ARG A 156 10.42 3.55 -16.87
CA ARG A 156 11.24 4.16 -17.95
C ARG A 156 12.61 3.51 -18.13
N SER A 157 13.21 3.03 -17.05
CA SER A 157 14.51 2.33 -17.07
C SER A 157 14.40 0.82 -17.35
N GLY A 158 13.19 0.27 -17.51
CA GLY A 158 12.96 -1.16 -17.71
C GLY A 158 13.19 -2.03 -16.46
N VAL A 159 13.52 -1.39 -15.33
CA VAL A 159 13.76 -2.10 -14.05
C VAL A 159 12.48 -2.71 -13.51
N LEU A 160 11.35 -2.00 -13.62
CA LEU A 160 10.06 -2.46 -13.16
C LEU A 160 9.66 -3.78 -13.81
N GLU A 161 9.69 -3.84 -15.14
CA GLU A 161 9.32 -5.00 -15.95
C GLU A 161 10.28 -6.18 -15.70
N ASN A 162 11.56 -5.89 -15.50
CA ASN A 162 12.56 -6.92 -15.19
C ASN A 162 12.29 -7.58 -13.84
N ILE A 163 11.97 -6.80 -12.81
CA ILE A 163 11.61 -7.32 -11.48
C ILE A 163 10.30 -8.11 -11.56
N GLN A 164 9.25 -7.59 -12.18
CA GLN A 164 7.97 -8.29 -12.36
C GLN A 164 8.16 -9.64 -13.07
N ARG A 165 9.01 -9.67 -14.11
CA ARG A 165 9.35 -10.90 -14.81
C ARG A 165 10.03 -11.94 -13.93
N LYS A 166 11.00 -11.52 -13.10
CA LYS A 166 11.70 -12.41 -12.16
C LYS A 166 10.78 -12.95 -11.07
N LEU A 167 9.82 -12.14 -10.62
CA LEU A 167 8.81 -12.55 -9.63
C LEU A 167 7.72 -13.46 -10.24
N GLY A 168 7.70 -13.66 -11.55
CA GLY A 168 6.66 -14.48 -12.22
C GLY A 168 5.28 -13.83 -12.23
N VAL A 169 5.19 -12.52 -12.07
CA VAL A 169 3.95 -11.77 -12.10
C VAL A 169 3.55 -11.44 -13.53
N GLN A 170 2.25 -11.36 -13.80
CA GLN A 170 1.70 -11.02 -15.10
C GLN A 170 2.22 -9.66 -15.57
N LYS A 171 2.88 -9.67 -16.73
CA LYS A 171 3.37 -8.45 -17.37
C LYS A 171 2.20 -7.65 -17.92
N PHE A 172 2.13 -6.39 -17.57
CA PHE A 172 1.40 -5.41 -18.34
C PHE A 172 2.44 -4.65 -19.17
N VAL A 173 2.59 -5.03 -20.43
CA VAL A 173 3.39 -4.26 -21.38
C VAL A 173 2.57 -3.01 -21.69
N GLU A 174 3.05 -1.82 -21.31
CA GLU A 174 2.55 -0.59 -21.93
C GLU A 174 2.90 -0.70 -23.43
N THR A 175 1.92 -1.03 -24.25
CA THR A 175 1.98 -0.75 -25.68
C THR A 175 1.99 0.78 -25.78
N ASN A 176 3.15 1.35 -26.04
CA ASN A 176 3.29 2.73 -26.50
C ASN A 176 2.56 2.83 -27.85
N GLU A 177 1.29 3.21 -27.84
CA GLU A 177 0.59 3.81 -28.95
C GLU A 177 0.41 5.28 -28.67
#